data_b53bfa0944d3a8f57d0e03de5f755153
#
_entry.id   b53bfa0944d3a8f57d0e03de5f755153
#
_cell.length_a   1.000
_cell.length_b   1.000
_cell.length_c   1.000
_cell.angle_alpha   90.00
_cell.angle_beta   90.00
_cell.angle_gamma   90.00
#
_symmetry.space_group_name_H-M   'P 1'
#
loop_
_entity.id
_entity.type
_entity.pdbx_description
1 polymer ?
#
loop_
_entity_poly.entity_id
_entity_poly.type
_entity_poly.pdbx_seq_one_letter_code
_entity_poly.pdbx_strand_id
1 'polypeptide(L)'
;MMNTDERTRRLNETWLQRLLTWTDGQTDMMKLLAACLMVVDHANRALHLHATGMMLVGRGAFPLFALAWGRNLARHRDIRQATLNRLWVFACLAQIPYLSLGNAWWQGNILFAFAVAGQGLHLCLLRTGSVGLLALAVVLLWLPFSATSYGLPGVALLMVSCLLYRAENAERQASCFLAWAALVLVMNLDISLTAGITGLLVSIPVVGTVTRGRAIPAGRFLPRGVFMLFYTGHLAALGLLALLLAGPVNGGIT
;
A
#
# COMPACT_ATOMS: atom_id res chain seq x y z
N MET A 1 18.83 11.68 31.38
CA MET A 1 19.93 10.69 31.42
C MET A 1 19.38 9.39 30.82
N MET A 2 19.89 8.92 29.70
CA MET A 2 19.45 7.69 29.04
C MET A 2 20.04 6.50 29.80
N ASN A 3 19.21 5.50 30.14
CA ASN A 3 19.63 4.32 30.88
C ASN A 3 20.70 3.54 30.09
N THR A 4 21.70 2.96 30.78
CA THR A 4 22.81 2.21 30.17
C THR A 4 22.31 1.08 29.25
N ASP A 5 21.21 0.40 29.64
CA ASP A 5 20.58 -0.66 28.87
C ASP A 5 19.98 -0.16 27.54
N GLU A 6 19.39 1.04 27.52
CA GLU A 6 18.87 1.67 26.29
C GLU A 6 20.00 2.06 25.33
N ARG A 7 21.14 2.49 25.87
CA ARG A 7 22.32 2.85 25.09
C ARG A 7 22.94 1.62 24.43
N THR A 8 23.07 0.52 25.18
CA THR A 8 23.59 -0.75 24.67
C THR A 8 22.67 -1.36 23.62
N ARG A 9 21.35 -1.29 23.82
CA ARG A 9 20.36 -1.76 22.86
C ARG A 9 20.43 -1.00 21.53
N ARG A 10 20.58 0.33 21.54
CA ARG A 10 20.74 1.16 20.33
C ARG A 10 22.06 0.92 19.59
N LEU A 11 23.12 0.53 20.30
CA LEU A 11 24.40 0.20 19.66
C LEU A 11 24.36 -1.11 18.88
N ASN A 12 23.49 -2.05 19.29
CA ASN A 12 23.32 -3.36 18.65
C ASN A 12 22.21 -3.36 17.57
N GLU A 13 21.45 -2.26 17.42
CA GLU A 13 20.44 -2.16 16.37
C GLU A 13 21.11 -2.03 15.00
N THR A 14 20.69 -2.92 14.07
CA THR A 14 21.11 -2.85 12.67
C THR A 14 20.55 -1.57 12.02
N TRP A 15 21.19 -1.12 10.93
CA TRP A 15 20.70 0.02 10.15
C TRP A 15 19.24 -0.20 9.68
N LEU A 16 18.89 -1.44 9.34
CA LEU A 16 17.55 -1.82 8.88
C LEU A 16 16.52 -1.70 10.01
N GLN A 17 16.86 -2.12 11.23
CA GLN A 17 15.99 -1.94 12.39
C GLN A 17 15.70 -0.46 12.64
N ARG A 18 16.73 0.40 12.56
CA ARG A 18 16.55 1.85 12.69
C ARG A 18 15.68 2.43 11.57
N LEU A 19 15.84 1.96 10.34
CA LEU A 19 15.06 2.39 9.18
C LEU A 19 13.58 2.04 9.34
N LEU A 20 13.26 0.91 9.97
CA LEU A 20 11.90 0.37 10.10
C LEU A 20 11.23 0.71 11.44
N THR A 21 11.95 1.35 12.37
CA THR A 21 11.37 1.78 13.65
C THR A 21 10.76 3.16 13.53
N TRP A 22 9.42 3.23 13.49
CA TRP A 22 8.66 4.45 13.29
C TRP A 22 7.76 4.78 14.49
N THR A 23 7.58 6.06 14.75
CA THR A 23 6.51 6.57 15.62
C THR A 23 5.14 6.49 14.90
N ASP A 24 4.06 6.77 15.61
CA ASP A 24 2.73 6.80 14.99
C ASP A 24 2.57 8.00 14.05
N GLY A 25 3.15 9.14 14.40
CA GLY A 25 3.18 10.31 13.52
C GLY A 25 4.02 10.07 12.27
N GLN A 26 5.17 9.42 12.39
CA GLN A 26 5.97 9.03 11.22
C GLN A 26 5.20 8.07 10.30
N THR A 27 4.40 7.15 10.88
CA THR A 27 3.53 6.27 10.09
C THR A 27 2.45 7.07 9.36
N ASP A 28 1.86 8.08 9.99
CA ASP A 28 0.87 8.94 9.35
C ASP A 28 1.51 9.82 8.27
N MET A 29 2.72 10.36 8.49
CA MET A 29 3.49 11.09 7.48
C MET A 29 3.81 10.19 6.28
N MET A 30 4.22 8.93 6.52
CA MET A 30 4.50 7.96 5.47
C MET A 30 3.27 7.74 4.58
N LYS A 31 2.08 7.57 5.18
CA LYS A 31 0.83 7.41 4.44
C LYS A 31 0.46 8.67 3.67
N LEU A 32 0.71 9.85 4.23
CA LEU A 32 0.44 11.11 3.56
C LEU A 32 1.30 11.27 2.31
N LEU A 33 2.60 10.99 2.41
CA LEU A 33 3.51 11.02 1.26
C LEU A 33 3.12 9.97 0.21
N ALA A 34 2.78 8.74 0.64
CA ALA A 34 2.26 7.72 -0.26
C ALA A 34 0.97 8.15 -0.96
N ALA A 35 0.07 8.84 -0.26
CA ALA A 35 -1.16 9.40 -0.84
C ALA A 35 -0.86 10.49 -1.87
N CYS A 36 0.09 11.38 -1.62
CA CYS A 36 0.53 12.38 -2.61
C CYS A 36 1.07 11.72 -3.89
N LEU A 37 1.95 10.72 -3.75
CA LEU A 37 2.48 9.96 -4.89
C LEU A 37 1.37 9.23 -5.66
N MET A 38 0.39 8.67 -4.96
CA MET A 38 -0.76 8.00 -5.55
C MET A 38 -1.63 8.98 -6.35
N VAL A 39 -1.89 10.19 -5.82
CA VAL A 39 -2.65 11.22 -6.53
C VAL A 39 -1.93 11.64 -7.80
N VAL A 40 -0.60 11.78 -7.76
CA VAL A 40 0.22 12.12 -8.94
C VAL A 40 0.05 11.06 -10.05
N ASP A 41 0.12 9.76 -9.71
CA ASP A 41 -0.08 8.67 -10.69
C ASP A 41 -1.52 8.64 -11.22
N HIS A 42 -2.50 8.78 -10.35
CA HIS A 42 -3.90 8.75 -10.74
C HIS A 42 -4.30 9.98 -11.57
N ALA A 43 -3.81 11.16 -11.24
CA ALA A 43 -4.02 12.37 -12.05
C ALA A 43 -3.41 12.23 -13.44
N ASN A 44 -2.20 11.67 -13.55
CA ASN A 44 -1.57 11.40 -14.83
C ASN A 44 -2.44 10.51 -15.74
N ARG A 45 -3.07 9.47 -15.15
CA ARG A 45 -3.96 8.56 -15.88
C ARG A 45 -5.31 9.21 -16.19
N ALA A 46 -5.97 9.76 -15.17
CA ALA A 46 -7.32 10.31 -15.28
C ALA A 46 -7.42 11.50 -16.24
N LEU A 47 -6.37 12.31 -16.30
CA LEU A 47 -6.31 13.50 -17.14
C LEU A 47 -5.51 13.29 -18.44
N HIS A 48 -5.12 12.04 -18.75
CA HIS A 48 -4.37 11.67 -19.95
C HIS A 48 -3.12 12.53 -20.20
N LEU A 49 -2.37 12.87 -19.11
CA LEU A 49 -1.23 13.79 -19.21
C LEU A 49 -0.01 13.16 -19.89
N HIS A 50 0.05 11.82 -19.98
CA HIS A 50 1.15 11.05 -20.58
C HIS A 50 2.54 11.41 -20.03
N ALA A 51 2.60 11.93 -18.81
CA ALA A 51 3.83 12.35 -18.15
C ALA A 51 4.53 11.13 -17.51
N THR A 52 5.56 10.60 -18.18
CA THR A 52 6.33 9.44 -17.72
C THR A 52 6.91 9.66 -16.30
N GLY A 53 7.39 10.89 -15.99
CA GLY A 53 7.90 11.21 -14.66
C GLY A 53 6.85 11.04 -13.55
N MET A 54 5.60 11.45 -13.78
CA MET A 54 4.50 11.29 -12.82
C MET A 54 4.18 9.81 -12.60
N MET A 55 4.15 9.02 -13.67
CA MET A 55 3.95 7.57 -13.59
C MET A 55 5.08 6.90 -12.78
N LEU A 56 6.34 7.22 -13.08
CA LEU A 56 7.51 6.62 -12.42
C LEU A 56 7.56 6.96 -10.93
N VAL A 57 7.38 8.22 -10.55
CA VAL A 57 7.38 8.66 -9.15
C VAL A 57 6.22 8.01 -8.38
N GLY A 58 5.06 7.86 -9.02
CA GLY A 58 3.89 7.19 -8.45
C GLY A 58 4.14 5.73 -8.05
N ARG A 59 5.15 5.05 -8.65
CA ARG A 59 5.49 3.65 -8.30
C ARG A 59 5.92 3.47 -6.84
N GLY A 60 6.37 4.53 -6.18
CA GLY A 60 6.68 4.52 -4.75
C GLY A 60 5.47 4.48 -3.82
N ALA A 61 4.27 4.83 -4.30
CA ALA A 61 3.08 4.94 -3.45
C ALA A 61 2.69 3.61 -2.79
N PHE A 62 2.52 2.56 -3.58
CA PHE A 62 2.06 1.26 -3.07
C PHE A 62 3.05 0.60 -2.11
N PRO A 63 4.38 0.55 -2.37
CA PRO A 63 5.36 0.07 -1.42
C PRO A 63 5.32 0.78 -0.06
N LEU A 64 5.16 2.10 -0.05
CA LEU A 64 5.04 2.89 1.18
C LEU A 64 3.75 2.58 1.95
N PHE A 65 2.62 2.47 1.24
CA PHE A 65 1.36 2.03 1.86
C PHE A 65 1.47 0.60 2.41
N ALA A 66 2.13 -0.31 1.70
CA ALA A 66 2.34 -1.69 2.14
C ALA A 66 3.14 -1.74 3.44
N LEU A 67 4.24 -0.97 3.55
CA LEU A 67 5.03 -0.88 4.79
C LEU A 67 4.20 -0.30 5.94
N ALA A 68 3.50 0.82 5.73
CA ALA A 68 2.69 1.45 6.77
C ALA A 68 1.52 0.56 7.22
N TRP A 69 0.90 -0.17 6.29
CA TRP A 69 -0.17 -1.13 6.57
C TRP A 69 0.37 -2.36 7.30
N GLY A 70 1.47 -2.95 6.81
CA GLY A 70 2.12 -4.10 7.43
C GLY A 70 2.54 -3.83 8.87
N ARG A 71 3.14 -2.64 9.15
CA ARG A 71 3.47 -2.19 10.50
C ARG A 71 2.23 -2.09 11.40
N ASN A 72 1.15 -1.49 10.90
CA ASN A 72 -0.07 -1.36 11.69
C ASN A 72 -0.69 -2.73 12.01
N LEU A 73 -0.67 -3.65 11.05
CA LEU A 73 -1.22 -4.99 11.23
C LEU A 73 -0.35 -5.84 12.16
N ALA A 74 0.98 -5.72 12.06
CA ALA A 74 1.92 -6.47 12.88
C ALA A 74 1.87 -6.10 14.38
N ARG A 75 1.41 -4.90 14.73
CA ARG A 75 1.23 -4.43 16.11
C ARG A 75 0.15 -5.20 16.87
N HIS A 76 -0.77 -5.83 16.16
CA HIS A 76 -1.86 -6.59 16.75
C HIS A 76 -1.57 -8.09 16.61
N ARG A 77 -1.69 -8.83 17.72
CA ARG A 77 -1.53 -10.28 17.72
C ARG A 77 -2.57 -10.94 16.82
N ASP A 78 -3.80 -10.43 16.90
CA ASP A 78 -4.95 -10.92 16.13
C ASP A 78 -5.47 -9.83 15.18
N ILE A 79 -5.75 -10.22 13.95
CA ILE A 79 -6.37 -9.36 12.95
C ILE A 79 -7.88 -9.42 13.16
N ARG A 80 -8.49 -8.31 13.57
CA ARG A 80 -9.94 -8.25 13.83
C ARG A 80 -10.73 -8.34 12.54
N GLN A 81 -11.63 -9.32 12.42
CA GLN A 81 -12.51 -9.47 11.25
C GLN A 81 -13.31 -8.19 10.96
N ALA A 82 -13.77 -7.46 11.98
CA ALA A 82 -14.47 -6.20 11.80
C ALA A 82 -13.63 -5.13 11.05
N THR A 83 -12.31 -5.14 11.22
CA THR A 83 -11.40 -4.24 10.47
C THR A 83 -11.33 -4.67 8.99
N LEU A 84 -11.30 -5.96 8.72
CA LEU A 84 -11.31 -6.51 7.36
C LEU A 84 -12.64 -6.25 6.68
N ASN A 85 -13.77 -6.44 7.38
CA ASN A 85 -15.10 -6.15 6.84
C ASN A 85 -15.22 -4.68 6.40
N ARG A 86 -14.70 -3.74 7.20
CA ARG A 86 -14.65 -2.33 6.80
C ARG A 86 -13.80 -2.13 5.54
N LEU A 87 -12.68 -2.81 5.41
CA LEU A 87 -11.81 -2.72 4.25
C LEU A 87 -12.50 -3.26 2.99
N TRP A 88 -13.23 -4.39 3.10
CA TRP A 88 -14.06 -4.94 2.03
C TRP A 88 -15.16 -3.96 1.60
N VAL A 89 -15.86 -3.35 2.57
CA VAL A 89 -16.90 -2.35 2.28
C VAL A 89 -16.32 -1.15 1.52
N PHE A 90 -15.16 -0.62 1.98
CA PHE A 90 -14.50 0.48 1.28
C PHE A 90 -13.97 0.09 -0.10
N ALA A 91 -13.50 -1.15 -0.29
CA ALA A 91 -13.10 -1.66 -1.61
C ALA A 91 -14.29 -1.67 -2.58
N CYS A 92 -15.47 -2.11 -2.12
CA CYS A 92 -16.71 -2.06 -2.92
C CYS A 92 -17.16 -0.62 -3.20
N LEU A 93 -17.15 0.26 -2.20
CA LEU A 93 -17.53 1.67 -2.39
C LEU A 93 -16.58 2.40 -3.34
N ALA A 94 -15.28 2.17 -3.24
CA ALA A 94 -14.28 2.78 -4.10
C ALA A 94 -14.33 2.23 -5.54
N GLN A 95 -14.97 1.09 -5.77
CA GLN A 95 -15.11 0.53 -7.12
C GLN A 95 -15.96 1.44 -8.02
N ILE A 96 -16.95 2.12 -7.46
CA ILE A 96 -17.82 3.04 -8.24
C ILE A 96 -16.99 4.15 -8.89
N PRO A 97 -16.29 5.02 -8.15
CA PRO A 97 -15.46 6.06 -8.76
C PRO A 97 -14.26 5.48 -9.54
N TYR A 98 -13.79 4.28 -9.20
CA TYR A 98 -12.74 3.62 -9.96
C TYR A 98 -13.21 3.26 -11.39
N LEU A 99 -14.44 2.79 -11.56
CA LEU A 99 -15.03 2.53 -12.86
C LEU A 99 -15.27 3.81 -13.67
N SER A 100 -15.64 4.91 -13.02
CA SER A 100 -15.83 6.20 -13.70
C SER A 100 -14.56 6.79 -14.33
N LEU A 101 -13.39 6.27 -13.94
CA LEU A 101 -12.09 6.60 -14.56
C LEU A 101 -11.77 5.77 -15.83
N GLY A 102 -12.75 5.07 -16.38
CA GLY A 102 -12.60 4.27 -17.61
C GLY A 102 -12.01 2.87 -17.38
N ASN A 103 -11.89 2.43 -16.12
CA ASN A 103 -11.46 1.07 -15.83
C ASN A 103 -12.58 0.06 -16.14
N ALA A 104 -12.23 -1.13 -16.62
CA ALA A 104 -13.21 -2.18 -16.91
C ALA A 104 -13.83 -2.76 -15.63
N TRP A 105 -15.06 -3.27 -15.71
CA TRP A 105 -15.81 -3.77 -14.54
C TRP A 105 -15.12 -4.95 -13.82
N TRP A 106 -14.30 -5.73 -14.54
CA TRP A 106 -13.50 -6.83 -13.98
C TRP A 106 -12.15 -6.37 -13.39
N GLN A 107 -11.84 -5.10 -13.45
CA GLN A 107 -10.62 -4.54 -12.86
C GLN A 107 -10.92 -4.07 -11.44
N GLY A 108 -10.38 -4.77 -10.46
CA GLY A 108 -10.55 -4.41 -9.05
C GLY A 108 -9.61 -3.30 -8.63
N ASN A 109 -10.11 -2.34 -7.85
CA ASN A 109 -9.26 -1.31 -7.25
C ASN A 109 -8.31 -1.88 -6.19
N ILE A 110 -7.28 -1.11 -5.82
CA ILE A 110 -6.20 -1.56 -4.95
C ILE A 110 -6.66 -1.98 -3.52
N LEU A 111 -7.78 -1.46 -3.02
CA LEU A 111 -8.28 -1.83 -1.69
C LEU A 111 -8.68 -3.31 -1.62
N PHE A 112 -9.08 -3.92 -2.74
CA PHE A 112 -9.31 -5.36 -2.80
C PHE A 112 -8.03 -6.15 -2.53
N ALA A 113 -6.86 -5.72 -3.05
CA ALA A 113 -5.59 -6.38 -2.75
C ALA A 113 -5.26 -6.32 -1.25
N PHE A 114 -5.50 -5.17 -0.60
CA PHE A 114 -5.35 -5.05 0.85
C PHE A 114 -6.33 -5.94 1.62
N ALA A 115 -7.59 -6.02 1.17
CA ALA A 115 -8.61 -6.87 1.80
C ALA A 115 -8.26 -8.35 1.67
N VAL A 116 -7.83 -8.80 0.49
CA VAL A 116 -7.40 -10.17 0.21
C VAL A 116 -6.17 -10.54 1.04
N ALA A 117 -5.13 -9.68 1.05
CA ALA A 117 -3.93 -9.91 1.85
C ALA A 117 -4.25 -9.98 3.36
N GLY A 118 -5.09 -9.06 3.85
CA GLY A 118 -5.52 -9.04 5.24
C GLY A 118 -6.35 -10.25 5.62
N GLN A 119 -7.29 -10.66 4.77
CA GLN A 119 -8.12 -11.84 4.99
C GLN A 119 -7.28 -13.11 4.96
N GLY A 120 -6.35 -13.23 4.01
CA GLY A 120 -5.42 -14.36 3.95
C GLY A 120 -4.56 -14.48 5.21
N LEU A 121 -3.97 -13.36 5.67
CA LEU A 121 -3.20 -13.34 6.92
C LEU A 121 -4.04 -13.70 8.15
N HIS A 122 -5.28 -13.17 8.24
CA HIS A 122 -6.20 -13.51 9.33
C HIS A 122 -6.48 -15.00 9.36
N LEU A 123 -6.85 -15.56 8.21
CA LEU A 123 -7.15 -16.98 8.08
C LEU A 123 -5.93 -17.86 8.44
N CYS A 124 -4.73 -17.52 7.94
CA CYS A 124 -3.50 -18.24 8.29
C CYS A 124 -3.19 -18.23 9.80
N LEU A 125 -3.60 -17.20 10.53
CA LEU A 125 -3.39 -17.10 11.98
C LEU A 125 -4.35 -17.99 12.78
N LEU A 126 -5.50 -18.39 12.23
CA LEU A 126 -6.49 -19.24 12.90
C LEU A 126 -6.03 -20.70 13.07
N ARG A 127 -4.97 -21.13 12.35
CA ARG A 127 -4.28 -22.43 12.49
C ARG A 127 -5.18 -23.69 12.44
N THR A 128 -6.36 -23.63 11.84
CA THR A 128 -7.22 -24.80 11.63
C THR A 128 -7.04 -25.33 10.20
N GLY A 129 -6.96 -26.65 10.01
CA GLY A 129 -6.53 -27.26 8.73
C GLY A 129 -7.34 -26.85 7.49
N SER A 130 -8.64 -26.61 7.61
CA SER A 130 -9.52 -26.15 6.51
C SER A 130 -9.34 -24.67 6.15
N VAL A 131 -8.73 -23.89 7.02
CA VAL A 131 -8.64 -22.43 6.89
C VAL A 131 -7.57 -22.01 5.86
N GLY A 132 -6.54 -22.84 5.67
CA GLY A 132 -5.55 -22.64 4.61
C GLY A 132 -6.18 -22.73 3.21
N LEU A 133 -7.09 -23.65 3.00
CA LEU A 133 -7.87 -23.79 1.76
C LEU A 133 -8.77 -22.56 1.52
N LEU A 134 -9.39 -22.04 2.59
CA LEU A 134 -10.21 -20.84 2.50
C LEU A 134 -9.36 -19.59 2.16
N ALA A 135 -8.17 -19.47 2.72
CA ALA A 135 -7.23 -18.40 2.38
C ALA A 135 -6.83 -18.47 0.90
N LEU A 136 -6.53 -19.66 0.41
CA LEU A 136 -6.24 -19.90 -1.00
C LEU A 136 -7.44 -19.55 -1.88
N ALA A 137 -8.65 -19.98 -1.50
CA ALA A 137 -9.87 -19.69 -2.23
C ALA A 137 -10.13 -18.19 -2.37
N VAL A 138 -9.92 -17.40 -1.31
CA VAL A 138 -10.04 -15.93 -1.35
C VAL A 138 -9.08 -15.31 -2.37
N VAL A 139 -7.84 -15.79 -2.42
CA VAL A 139 -6.85 -15.31 -3.41
C VAL A 139 -7.26 -15.71 -4.84
N LEU A 140 -7.66 -16.98 -5.05
CA LEU A 140 -8.03 -17.49 -6.36
C LEU A 140 -9.29 -16.79 -6.92
N LEU A 141 -10.30 -16.53 -6.09
CA LEU A 141 -11.50 -15.80 -6.48
C LEU A 141 -11.23 -14.35 -6.86
N TRP A 142 -10.25 -13.72 -6.19
CA TRP A 142 -9.86 -12.35 -6.51
C TRP A 142 -8.93 -12.26 -7.73
N LEU A 143 -8.15 -13.29 -8.04
CA LEU A 143 -7.11 -13.27 -9.07
C LEU A 143 -7.56 -12.74 -10.44
N PRO A 144 -8.76 -13.10 -10.97
CA PRO A 144 -9.25 -12.55 -12.25
C PRO A 144 -9.44 -11.03 -12.24
N PHE A 145 -9.66 -10.43 -11.08
CA PHE A 145 -9.89 -8.99 -10.89
C PHE A 145 -8.60 -8.20 -10.57
N SER A 146 -7.46 -8.87 -10.52
CA SER A 146 -6.22 -8.33 -9.95
C SER A 146 -5.35 -7.53 -10.92
N ALA A 147 -5.67 -7.49 -12.20
CA ALA A 147 -4.82 -6.96 -13.27
C ALA A 147 -4.34 -5.51 -13.02
N THR A 148 -5.16 -4.67 -12.40
CA THR A 148 -4.85 -3.26 -12.11
C THR A 148 -4.40 -3.00 -10.66
N SER A 149 -4.35 -4.05 -9.83
CA SER A 149 -3.97 -3.98 -8.42
C SER A 149 -2.71 -4.80 -8.09
N TYR A 150 -1.78 -4.84 -9.03
CA TYR A 150 -0.47 -5.51 -8.95
C TYR A 150 -0.51 -7.03 -8.79
N GLY A 151 -1.66 -7.68 -9.00
CA GLY A 151 -1.77 -9.14 -9.00
C GLY A 151 -1.24 -9.83 -7.73
N LEU A 152 -0.76 -11.05 -7.90
CA LEU A 152 -0.14 -11.81 -6.81
C LEU A 152 1.09 -11.14 -6.19
N PRO A 153 2.01 -10.49 -6.96
CA PRO A 153 3.13 -9.76 -6.37
C PRO A 153 2.69 -8.66 -5.41
N GLY A 154 1.59 -7.95 -5.69
CA GLY A 154 1.04 -6.92 -4.81
C GLY A 154 0.53 -7.49 -3.48
N VAL A 155 -0.24 -8.60 -3.53
CA VAL A 155 -0.69 -9.29 -2.31
C VAL A 155 0.50 -9.84 -1.51
N ALA A 156 1.47 -10.45 -2.19
CA ALA A 156 2.69 -10.95 -1.56
C ALA A 156 3.48 -9.81 -0.88
N LEU A 157 3.59 -8.64 -1.52
CA LEU A 157 4.24 -7.46 -0.94
C LEU A 157 3.57 -7.01 0.37
N LEU A 158 2.24 -6.99 0.40
CA LEU A 158 1.47 -6.66 1.61
C LEU A 158 1.73 -7.68 2.73
N MET A 159 1.70 -8.97 2.41
CA MET A 159 1.97 -10.04 3.38
C MET A 159 3.41 -9.98 3.90
N VAL A 160 4.39 -9.85 3.02
CA VAL A 160 5.82 -9.72 3.38
C VAL A 160 6.06 -8.46 4.21
N SER A 161 5.37 -7.34 3.92
CA SER A 161 5.42 -6.13 4.74
C SER A 161 4.95 -6.39 6.18
N CYS A 162 3.94 -7.22 6.39
CA CYS A 162 3.51 -7.61 7.73
C CYS A 162 4.55 -8.53 8.42
N LEU A 163 5.10 -9.50 7.69
CA LEU A 163 6.13 -10.42 8.21
C LEU A 163 7.42 -9.68 8.58
N LEU A 164 7.80 -8.67 7.81
CA LEU A 164 8.95 -7.81 8.06
C LEU A 164 8.91 -7.16 9.46
N TYR A 165 7.73 -6.70 9.88
CA TYR A 165 7.52 -6.11 11.21
C TYR A 165 7.25 -7.14 12.32
N ARG A 166 6.98 -8.40 11.96
CA ARG A 166 6.85 -9.53 12.89
C ARG A 166 8.14 -10.33 13.03
N ALA A 167 9.19 -9.99 12.31
CA ALA A 167 10.46 -10.69 12.36
C ALA A 167 11.12 -10.52 13.74
N GLU A 168 11.46 -11.65 14.36
CA GLU A 168 11.99 -11.71 15.73
C GLU A 168 13.50 -11.44 15.79
N ASN A 169 14.21 -11.67 14.67
CA ASN A 169 15.66 -11.48 14.57
C ASN A 169 16.05 -10.68 13.33
N ALA A 170 17.28 -10.15 13.34
CA ALA A 170 17.80 -9.30 12.27
C ALA A 170 17.94 -10.04 10.93
N GLU A 171 18.27 -11.33 10.94
CA GLU A 171 18.43 -12.14 9.73
C GLU A 171 17.09 -12.33 9.01
N ARG A 172 16.05 -12.73 9.74
CA ARG A 172 14.69 -12.86 9.20
C ARG A 172 14.14 -11.53 8.72
N GLN A 173 14.45 -10.44 9.45
CA GLN A 173 14.05 -9.09 9.03
C GLN A 173 14.75 -8.68 7.72
N ALA A 174 16.05 -8.96 7.59
CA ALA A 174 16.80 -8.71 6.35
C ALA A 174 16.26 -9.53 5.18
N SER A 175 15.97 -10.82 5.38
CA SER A 175 15.37 -11.69 4.36
C SER A 175 13.99 -11.18 3.91
N CYS A 176 13.14 -10.75 4.83
CA CYS A 176 11.85 -10.14 4.51
C CYS A 176 12.01 -8.82 3.75
N PHE A 177 13.01 -8.00 4.11
CA PHE A 177 13.27 -6.75 3.41
C PHE A 177 13.79 -6.98 1.98
N LEU A 178 14.65 -7.96 1.76
CA LEU A 178 15.10 -8.36 0.42
C LEU A 178 13.93 -8.89 -0.42
N ALA A 179 13.07 -9.73 0.17
CA ALA A 179 11.86 -10.21 -0.50
C ALA A 179 10.91 -9.05 -0.83
N TRP A 180 10.74 -8.08 0.07
CA TRP A 180 9.96 -6.87 -0.16
C TRP A 180 10.53 -6.06 -1.34
N ALA A 181 11.84 -5.84 -1.38
CA ALA A 181 12.49 -5.11 -2.47
C ALA A 181 12.35 -5.84 -3.82
N ALA A 182 12.55 -7.16 -3.82
CA ALA A 182 12.34 -7.99 -5.02
C ALA A 182 10.89 -7.91 -5.52
N LEU A 183 9.90 -7.95 -4.63
CA LEU A 183 8.49 -7.82 -4.99
C LEU A 183 8.15 -6.44 -5.55
N VAL A 184 8.78 -5.37 -5.05
CA VAL A 184 8.63 -4.02 -5.64
C VAL A 184 9.14 -3.99 -7.08
N LEU A 185 10.22 -4.68 -7.39
CA LEU A 185 10.69 -4.82 -8.78
C LEU A 185 9.69 -5.64 -9.60
N VAL A 186 9.36 -6.86 -9.15
CA VAL A 186 8.53 -7.81 -9.89
C VAL A 186 7.15 -7.23 -10.23
N MET A 187 6.48 -6.56 -9.30
CA MET A 187 5.14 -6.01 -9.53
C MET A 187 5.09 -4.87 -10.58
N ASN A 188 6.24 -4.35 -10.99
CA ASN A 188 6.34 -3.28 -11.97
C ASN A 188 6.96 -3.75 -13.30
N LEU A 189 7.35 -5.03 -13.43
CA LEU A 189 7.99 -5.55 -14.65
C LEU A 189 7.08 -5.48 -15.87
N ASP A 190 5.76 -5.62 -15.68
CA ASP A 190 4.77 -5.48 -16.77
C ASP A 190 4.78 -4.08 -17.40
N ILE A 191 5.30 -3.07 -16.67
CA ILE A 191 5.46 -1.71 -17.17
C ILE A 191 6.90 -1.55 -17.72
N SER A 192 7.89 -1.69 -16.86
CA SER A 192 9.31 -1.67 -17.20
C SER A 192 10.18 -1.96 -15.97
N LEU A 193 11.42 -2.39 -16.19
CA LEU A 193 12.41 -2.50 -15.12
C LEU A 193 12.69 -1.11 -14.47
N THR A 194 12.70 -0.04 -15.28
CA THR A 194 12.84 1.34 -14.79
C THR A 194 11.76 1.71 -13.80
N ALA A 195 10.50 1.30 -14.03
CA ALA A 195 9.40 1.54 -13.10
C ALA A 195 9.63 0.83 -11.74
N GLY A 196 10.12 -0.41 -11.78
CA GLY A 196 10.48 -1.16 -10.57
C GLY A 196 11.62 -0.51 -9.78
N ILE A 197 12.70 -0.15 -10.46
CA ILE A 197 13.85 0.55 -9.85
C ILE A 197 13.41 1.89 -9.26
N THR A 198 12.61 2.68 -9.98
CA THR A 198 12.09 3.96 -9.48
C THR A 198 11.21 3.77 -8.26
N GLY A 199 10.38 2.71 -8.21
CA GLY A 199 9.61 2.35 -7.03
C GLY A 199 10.48 2.21 -5.77
N LEU A 200 11.65 1.55 -5.88
CA LEU A 200 12.62 1.44 -4.80
C LEU A 200 13.32 2.77 -4.49
N LEU A 201 13.80 3.48 -5.55
CA LEU A 201 14.50 4.76 -5.41
C LEU A 201 13.61 5.87 -4.82
N VAL A 202 12.31 5.77 -4.93
CA VAL A 202 11.36 6.68 -4.28
C VAL A 202 11.05 6.20 -2.86
N SER A 203 10.68 4.93 -2.68
CA SER A 203 10.19 4.44 -1.39
C SER A 203 11.27 4.37 -0.31
N ILE A 204 12.48 3.88 -0.61
CA ILE A 204 13.55 3.74 0.39
C ILE A 204 14.04 5.10 0.94
N PRO A 205 14.34 6.13 0.10
CA PRO A 205 14.69 7.45 0.60
C PRO A 205 13.56 8.12 1.38
N VAL A 206 12.29 7.97 0.96
CA VAL A 206 11.14 8.48 1.71
C VAL A 206 11.08 7.87 3.10
N VAL A 207 11.25 6.55 3.22
CA VAL A 207 11.34 5.87 4.52
C VAL A 207 12.50 6.44 5.35
N GLY A 208 13.68 6.59 4.75
CA GLY A 208 14.87 7.12 5.43
C GLY A 208 14.72 8.56 5.91
N THR A 209 14.08 9.44 5.12
CA THR A 209 13.85 10.85 5.49
C THR A 209 12.79 10.98 6.58
N VAL A 210 11.68 10.24 6.47
CA VAL A 210 10.62 10.25 7.49
C VAL A 210 11.12 9.70 8.82
N THR A 211 11.92 8.62 8.81
CA THR A 211 12.46 8.03 10.04
C THR A 211 13.43 8.98 10.76
N ARG A 212 14.18 9.80 10.02
CA ARG A 212 15.10 10.80 10.57
C ARG A 212 14.42 12.12 10.92
N GLY A 213 13.20 12.34 10.48
CA GLY A 213 12.44 13.59 10.64
C GLY A 213 12.11 13.88 12.10
N ARG A 214 12.91 14.75 12.76
CA ARG A 214 12.73 15.15 14.17
C ARG A 214 11.53 16.08 14.39
N ALA A 215 11.09 16.79 13.36
CA ALA A 215 9.95 17.70 13.42
C ALA A 215 8.58 17.00 13.31
N ILE A 216 8.57 15.68 13.02
CA ILE A 216 7.33 14.93 12.90
C ILE A 216 6.83 14.58 14.31
N PRO A 217 5.55 14.88 14.64
CA PRO A 217 4.98 14.53 15.94
C PRO A 217 5.15 13.03 16.24
N ALA A 218 5.45 12.67 17.48
CA ALA A 218 5.56 11.27 17.87
C ALA A 218 4.19 10.55 17.86
N GLY A 219 3.13 11.28 18.24
CA GLY A 219 1.76 10.78 18.28
C GLY A 219 1.09 10.82 16.91
N ARG A 220 0.00 10.08 16.78
CA ARG A 220 -0.87 10.09 15.60
C ARG A 220 -1.50 11.47 15.42
N PHE A 221 -1.47 12.01 14.21
CA PHE A 221 -2.13 13.28 13.87
C PHE A 221 -3.25 13.12 12.81
N LEU A 222 -3.37 11.95 12.17
CA LEU A 222 -4.44 11.67 11.22
C LEU A 222 -5.54 10.79 11.84
N PRO A 223 -6.83 11.07 11.56
CA PRO A 223 -7.94 10.26 12.02
C PRO A 223 -7.86 8.82 11.52
N ARG A 224 -8.43 7.87 12.31
CA ARG A 224 -8.54 6.48 11.88
C ARG A 224 -9.44 6.37 10.66
N GLY A 225 -9.01 5.62 9.65
CA GLY A 225 -9.80 5.36 8.44
C GLY A 225 -9.75 6.49 7.39
N VAL A 226 -9.11 7.63 7.67
CA VAL A 226 -9.02 8.77 6.74
C VAL A 226 -8.51 8.36 5.35
N PHE A 227 -7.58 7.42 5.26
CA PHE A 227 -7.02 7.00 3.98
C PHE A 227 -7.98 6.19 3.11
N MET A 228 -8.92 5.46 3.69
CA MET A 228 -9.97 4.77 2.92
C MET A 228 -10.95 5.79 2.32
N LEU A 229 -11.35 6.78 3.12
CA LEU A 229 -12.19 7.91 2.64
C LEU A 229 -11.45 8.74 1.60
N PHE A 230 -10.18 9.07 1.85
CA PHE A 230 -9.34 9.80 0.92
C PHE A 230 -9.18 9.04 -0.41
N TYR A 231 -8.95 7.71 -0.34
CA TYR A 231 -8.82 6.89 -1.54
C TYR A 231 -10.09 6.94 -2.40
N THR A 232 -11.25 6.76 -1.80
CA THR A 232 -12.53 6.82 -2.52
C THR A 232 -12.81 8.24 -3.03
N GLY A 233 -12.58 9.25 -2.18
CA GLY A 233 -12.87 10.65 -2.50
C GLY A 233 -11.98 11.22 -3.61
N HIS A 234 -10.66 10.91 -3.61
CA HIS A 234 -9.78 11.44 -4.66
C HIS A 234 -10.06 10.81 -6.03
N LEU A 235 -10.45 9.51 -6.08
CA LEU A 235 -10.89 8.89 -7.33
C LEU A 235 -12.16 9.55 -7.86
N ALA A 236 -13.14 9.83 -6.98
CA ALA A 236 -14.36 10.53 -7.35
C ALA A 236 -14.08 11.95 -7.86
N ALA A 237 -13.18 12.67 -7.18
CA ALA A 237 -12.79 14.02 -7.59
C ALA A 237 -12.06 14.03 -8.96
N LEU A 238 -11.15 13.08 -9.18
CA LEU A 238 -10.46 12.95 -10.46
C LEU A 238 -11.41 12.52 -11.58
N GLY A 239 -12.33 11.59 -11.31
CA GLY A 239 -13.34 11.18 -12.28
C GLY A 239 -14.27 12.34 -12.67
N LEU A 240 -14.73 13.13 -11.70
CA LEU A 240 -15.52 14.32 -11.96
C LEU A 240 -14.73 15.36 -12.78
N LEU A 241 -13.48 15.62 -12.41
CA LEU A 241 -12.62 16.55 -13.12
C LEU A 241 -12.39 16.09 -14.57
N ALA A 242 -12.13 14.82 -14.80
CA ALA A 242 -11.95 14.25 -16.12
C ALA A 242 -13.21 14.43 -17.00
N LEU A 243 -14.39 14.19 -16.42
CA LEU A 243 -15.70 14.41 -17.11
C LEU A 243 -15.90 15.88 -17.47
N LEU A 244 -15.59 16.80 -16.56
CA LEU A 244 -15.73 18.24 -16.82
C LEU A 244 -14.78 18.73 -17.91
N LEU A 245 -13.56 18.19 -17.97
CA LEU A 245 -12.56 18.56 -18.97
C LEU A 245 -12.85 17.92 -20.35
N ALA A 246 -13.51 16.76 -20.38
CA ALA A 246 -13.89 16.10 -21.63
C ALA A 246 -14.95 16.90 -22.42
N GLY A 247 -15.63 17.87 -21.81
CA GLY A 247 -16.69 18.66 -22.42
C GLY A 247 -17.95 17.85 -22.77
N PRO A 248 -19.03 18.49 -23.20
CA PRO A 248 -20.20 17.78 -23.71
C PRO A 248 -19.77 17.01 -24.96
N VAL A 249 -20.04 15.69 -24.97
CA VAL A 249 -19.95 14.89 -26.20
C VAL A 249 -20.96 15.50 -27.15
N ASN A 250 -20.46 16.26 -28.16
CA ASN A 250 -21.31 16.75 -29.25
C ASN A 250 -21.86 15.51 -29.95
N GLY A 251 -23.06 15.13 -29.56
CA GLY A 251 -23.85 14.10 -30.21
C GLY A 251 -24.18 14.56 -31.61
N GLY A 252 -23.26 14.36 -32.54
CA GLY A 252 -23.57 14.36 -33.95
C GLY A 252 -24.44 13.17 -34.24
N ILE A 253 -25.75 13.37 -34.14
CA ILE A 253 -26.72 12.50 -34.79
C ILE A 253 -26.62 12.82 -36.29
N THR A 254 -25.93 11.99 -37.01
CA THR A 254 -26.10 11.89 -38.47
C THR A 254 -26.42 10.49 -38.84
#